data_4e7e215271529d92f52413946e730ac7
#
_entry.id   4e7e215271529d92f52413946e730ac7
#
_cell.length_a   1.000
_cell.length_b   1.000
_cell.length_c   1.000
_cell.angle_alpha   90.00
_cell.angle_beta   90.00
_cell.angle_gamma   90.00
#
_symmetry.space_group_name_H-M   'P 1'
#
loop_
_entity.id
_entity.type
_entity.pdbx_description
1 polymer ?
#
loop_
_entity_poly.entity_id
_entity_poly.type
_entity_poly.pdbx_seq_one_letter_code
_entity_poly.pdbx_strand_id
1 'polypeptide(L)'
;LREVLAVCGEMLVNVEIKNSADELGRDAVEAVVELTIAEMRSHGLAERWIISSFDWDTIERCRAIAPDIATAYLVMEATAGVIAQTASAGHIAVHPDEQSVTAETVAACHDAGLAINTWTCNDPVRLVELADWGVDAVCTDKPDIALAVLGRRISPV
;
A
#
# COMPACT_ATOMS: atom_id res chain seq x y z
N LEU A 1 12.19 -9.93 8.16
CA LEU A 1 12.01 -8.53 7.76
C LEU A 1 13.38 -7.83 7.64
N ARG A 2 14.22 -7.82 8.67
CA ARG A 2 15.52 -7.14 8.71
C ARG A 2 16.40 -7.35 7.47
N GLU A 3 16.60 -8.60 7.08
CA GLU A 3 17.44 -8.94 5.92
C GLU A 3 16.85 -8.39 4.61
N VAL A 4 15.53 -8.42 4.47
CA VAL A 4 14.83 -7.87 3.30
C VAL A 4 14.99 -6.35 3.26
N LEU A 5 14.73 -5.65 4.36
CA LEU A 5 14.89 -4.20 4.42
C LEU A 5 16.33 -3.76 4.13
N ALA A 6 17.32 -4.53 4.59
CA ALA A 6 18.73 -4.23 4.34
C ALA A 6 19.11 -4.27 2.85
N VAL A 7 18.45 -5.11 2.03
CA VAL A 7 18.73 -5.20 0.60
C VAL A 7 17.89 -4.23 -0.24
N CYS A 8 16.82 -3.66 0.32
CA CYS A 8 15.99 -2.67 -0.37
C CYS A 8 16.72 -1.33 -0.59
N GLY A 9 17.76 -1.04 0.20
CA GLY A 9 18.53 0.19 0.05
C GLY A 9 17.65 1.43 0.12
N GLU A 10 17.68 2.26 -0.91
CA GLU A 10 16.90 3.50 -1.00
C GLU A 10 15.51 3.33 -1.63
N MET A 11 15.06 2.11 -1.91
CA MET A 11 13.73 1.86 -2.46
C MET A 11 12.65 2.32 -1.49
N LEU A 12 11.50 2.75 -2.04
CA LEU A 12 10.27 2.85 -1.29
C LEU A 12 9.78 1.44 -0.96
N VAL A 13 9.41 1.19 0.28
CA VAL A 13 9.00 -0.15 0.71
C VAL A 13 7.58 -0.09 1.27
N ASN A 14 6.72 -0.96 0.76
CA ASN A 14 5.44 -1.26 1.37
C ASN A 14 5.58 -2.52 2.24
N VAL A 15 5.39 -2.39 3.54
CA VAL A 15 5.42 -3.50 4.48
C VAL A 15 3.98 -3.90 4.78
N GLU A 16 3.55 -5.04 4.26
CA GLU A 16 2.24 -5.59 4.59
C GLU A 16 2.29 -6.35 5.91
N ILE A 17 1.44 -5.96 6.86
CA ILE A 17 1.18 -6.71 8.08
C ILE A 17 -0.06 -7.58 7.86
N LYS A 18 0.17 -8.90 7.82
CA LYS A 18 -0.89 -9.89 7.69
C LYS A 18 -1.38 -10.28 9.08
N ASN A 19 -2.50 -9.71 9.49
CA ASN A 19 -3.09 -9.92 10.82
C ASN A 19 -4.63 -10.01 10.78
N SER A 20 -5.19 -10.38 9.63
CA SER A 20 -6.64 -10.56 9.49
C SER A 20 -7.16 -11.70 10.37
N ALA A 21 -8.45 -11.65 10.71
CA ALA A 21 -9.08 -12.58 11.64
C ALA A 21 -9.01 -14.05 11.18
N ASP A 22 -8.91 -14.29 9.91
CA ASP A 22 -8.81 -15.60 9.24
C ASP A 22 -7.37 -16.07 9.00
N GLU A 23 -6.37 -15.25 9.34
CA GLU A 23 -4.99 -15.63 9.15
C GLU A 23 -4.47 -16.60 10.22
N LEU A 24 -3.72 -17.63 9.76
CA LEU A 24 -3.04 -18.54 10.64
C LEU A 24 -1.94 -17.80 11.43
N GLY A 25 -2.06 -17.80 12.75
CA GLY A 25 -1.08 -17.15 13.63
C GLY A 25 -1.37 -15.67 13.88
N ARG A 26 -2.61 -15.23 13.65
CA ARG A 26 -3.06 -13.90 14.04
C ARG A 26 -2.56 -13.56 15.44
N ASP A 27 -1.86 -12.45 15.54
CA ASP A 27 -1.40 -11.93 16.82
C ASP A 27 -2.46 -10.97 17.39
N ALA A 28 -3.28 -11.53 18.29
CA ALA A 28 -4.31 -10.74 18.97
C ALA A 28 -3.73 -9.68 19.94
N VAL A 29 -2.43 -9.69 20.18
CA VAL A 29 -1.76 -8.81 21.14
C VAL A 29 -0.98 -7.70 20.46
N GLU A 30 -1.05 -7.64 19.12
CA GLU A 30 -0.47 -6.55 18.36
C GLU A 30 1.07 -6.42 18.43
N ALA A 31 1.76 -7.43 18.97
CA ALA A 31 3.21 -7.44 19.04
C ALA A 31 3.85 -7.35 17.64
N VAL A 32 3.18 -7.88 16.61
CA VAL A 32 3.64 -7.78 15.22
C VAL A 32 3.74 -6.32 14.76
N VAL A 33 2.82 -5.46 15.18
CA VAL A 33 2.84 -4.02 14.87
C VAL A 33 4.06 -3.35 15.48
N GLU A 34 4.26 -3.55 16.78
CA GLU A 34 5.38 -2.95 17.51
C GLU A 34 6.73 -3.43 16.99
N LEU A 35 6.86 -4.73 16.71
CA LEU A 35 8.08 -5.32 16.15
C LEU A 35 8.36 -4.81 14.73
N THR A 36 7.34 -4.66 13.90
CA THR A 36 7.47 -4.11 12.54
C THR A 36 7.95 -2.66 12.59
N ILE A 37 7.31 -1.81 13.40
CA ILE A 37 7.69 -0.41 13.56
C ILE A 37 9.12 -0.27 14.11
N ALA A 38 9.47 -1.05 15.12
CA ALA A 38 10.81 -1.04 15.69
C ALA A 38 11.88 -1.45 14.65
N GLU A 39 11.60 -2.47 13.83
CA GLU A 39 12.49 -2.89 12.78
C GLU A 39 12.65 -1.82 11.69
N MET A 40 11.54 -1.23 11.23
CA MET A 40 11.58 -0.14 10.23
C MET A 40 12.42 1.05 10.75
N ARG A 41 12.19 1.49 11.98
CA ARG A 41 12.95 2.59 12.58
C ARG A 41 14.43 2.30 12.72
N SER A 42 14.80 1.03 12.96
CA SER A 42 16.21 0.62 13.09
C SER A 42 17.02 0.85 11.81
N HIS A 43 16.36 0.94 10.64
CA HIS A 43 16.99 1.19 9.34
C HIS A 43 17.15 2.69 9.01
N GLY A 44 16.50 3.58 9.76
CA GLY A 44 16.59 5.03 9.55
C GLY A 44 15.92 5.56 8.27
N LEU A 45 15.06 4.76 7.64
CA LEU A 45 14.35 5.08 6.38
C LEU A 45 12.82 4.98 6.52
N ALA A 46 12.33 4.94 7.76
CA ALA A 46 10.92 4.72 8.05
C ALA A 46 9.99 5.76 7.39
N GLU A 47 10.44 7.01 7.24
CA GLU A 47 9.71 8.09 6.58
C GLU A 47 9.46 7.87 5.07
N ARG A 48 10.23 6.97 4.45
CA ARG A 48 10.10 6.60 3.03
C ARG A 48 9.26 5.35 2.82
N TRP A 49 8.81 4.72 3.88
CA TRP A 49 8.12 3.45 3.83
C TRP A 49 6.67 3.58 4.25
N ILE A 50 5.85 2.65 3.80
CA ILE A 50 4.44 2.58 4.12
C ILE A 50 4.10 1.23 4.75
N ILE A 51 3.23 1.22 5.74
CA ILE A 51 2.66 -0.01 6.29
C ILE A 51 1.25 -0.18 5.71
N SER A 52 0.94 -1.38 5.24
CA SER A 52 -0.41 -1.72 4.80
C SER A 52 -0.94 -2.97 5.49
N SER A 53 -2.25 -3.08 5.61
CA SER A 53 -2.94 -4.27 6.11
C SER A 53 -4.37 -4.31 5.62
N PHE A 54 -4.93 -5.52 5.50
CA PHE A 54 -6.37 -5.76 5.36
C PHE A 54 -7.13 -5.59 6.68
N ASP A 55 -6.42 -5.67 7.80
CA ASP A 55 -7.00 -5.48 9.13
C ASP A 55 -6.97 -4.00 9.50
N TRP A 56 -8.17 -3.42 9.66
CA TRP A 56 -8.33 -2.00 9.98
C TRP A 56 -7.71 -1.64 11.33
N ASP A 57 -7.91 -2.49 12.35
CA ASP A 57 -7.39 -2.23 13.71
C ASP A 57 -5.86 -2.23 13.71
N THR A 58 -5.24 -3.06 12.86
CA THR A 58 -3.79 -3.09 12.68
C THR A 58 -3.24 -1.77 12.14
N ILE A 59 -3.85 -1.19 11.09
CA ILE A 59 -3.35 0.09 10.55
C ILE A 59 -3.63 1.27 11.48
N GLU A 60 -4.76 1.26 12.18
CA GLU A 60 -5.07 2.26 13.22
C GLU A 60 -4.05 2.18 14.37
N ARG A 61 -3.69 0.96 14.79
CA ARG A 61 -2.65 0.76 15.80
C ARG A 61 -1.29 1.27 15.33
N CYS A 62 -0.90 0.96 14.09
CA CYS A 62 0.34 1.48 13.52
C CYS A 62 0.39 3.00 13.58
N ARG A 63 -0.68 3.66 13.15
CA ARG A 63 -0.80 5.11 13.15
C ARG A 63 -0.77 5.71 14.56
N ALA A 64 -1.41 5.06 15.54
CA ALA A 64 -1.40 5.51 16.93
C ALA A 64 0.01 5.47 17.57
N ILE A 65 0.80 4.42 17.26
CA ILE A 65 2.15 4.22 17.82
C ILE A 65 3.20 5.02 17.05
N ALA A 66 3.04 5.14 15.74
CA ALA A 66 4.03 5.73 14.84
C ALA A 66 3.36 6.64 13.80
N PRO A 67 2.84 7.82 14.22
CA PRO A 67 2.15 8.74 13.31
C PRO A 67 3.07 9.34 12.23
N ASP A 68 4.37 9.16 12.36
CA ASP A 68 5.41 9.53 11.41
C ASP A 68 5.59 8.50 10.28
N ILE A 69 5.06 7.30 10.43
CA ILE A 69 5.10 6.27 9.38
C ILE A 69 3.77 6.26 8.63
N ALA A 70 3.85 6.34 7.30
CA ALA A 70 2.69 6.30 6.43
C ALA A 70 1.95 4.96 6.54
N THR A 71 0.62 5.00 6.46
CA THR A 71 -0.22 3.80 6.50
C THR A 71 -1.22 3.79 5.35
N ALA A 72 -1.57 2.58 4.87
CA ALA A 72 -2.53 2.36 3.81
C ALA A 72 -3.50 1.21 4.15
N TYR A 73 -4.73 1.33 3.69
CA TYR A 73 -5.73 0.29 3.86
C TYR A 73 -5.81 -0.62 2.63
N LEU A 74 -5.56 -1.93 2.82
CA LEU A 74 -5.77 -2.96 1.82
C LEU A 74 -7.24 -3.39 1.80
N VAL A 75 -7.84 -3.43 0.62
CA VAL A 75 -9.26 -3.76 0.45
C VAL A 75 -9.50 -4.50 -0.86
N MET A 76 -10.59 -5.27 -0.94
CA MET A 76 -11.02 -5.85 -2.21
C MET A 76 -11.59 -4.79 -3.16
N GLU A 77 -12.26 -3.76 -2.62
CA GLU A 77 -12.88 -2.68 -3.39
C GLU A 77 -12.79 -1.36 -2.64
N ALA A 78 -12.35 -0.31 -3.31
CA ALA A 78 -12.32 1.04 -2.77
C ALA A 78 -13.68 1.75 -2.96
N THR A 79 -14.68 1.33 -2.19
CA THR A 79 -16.00 1.98 -2.20
C THR A 79 -15.92 3.40 -1.64
N ALA A 80 -16.92 4.25 -1.93
CA ALA A 80 -16.98 5.60 -1.39
C ALA A 80 -16.90 5.65 0.15
N GLY A 81 -17.50 4.64 0.84
CA GLY A 81 -17.39 4.52 2.28
C GLY A 81 -15.97 4.22 2.76
N VAL A 82 -15.27 3.30 2.09
CA VAL A 82 -13.87 2.97 2.37
C VAL A 82 -12.96 4.18 2.15
N ILE A 83 -13.12 4.89 1.03
CA ILE A 83 -12.35 6.09 0.71
C ILE A 83 -12.53 7.15 1.79
N ALA A 84 -13.78 7.46 2.14
CA ALA A 84 -14.10 8.45 3.17
C ALA A 84 -13.55 8.07 4.55
N GLN A 85 -13.69 6.80 4.94
CA GLN A 85 -13.15 6.26 6.20
C GLN A 85 -11.63 6.41 6.25
N THR A 86 -10.94 5.95 5.21
CA THR A 86 -9.47 5.96 5.13
C THR A 86 -8.92 7.39 5.19
N ALA A 87 -9.52 8.32 4.43
CA ALA A 87 -9.12 9.71 4.44
C ALA A 87 -9.36 10.38 5.80
N SER A 88 -10.54 10.17 6.41
CA SER A 88 -10.90 10.79 7.70
C SER A 88 -10.05 10.29 8.85
N ALA A 89 -9.59 9.04 8.80
CA ALA A 89 -8.65 8.47 9.77
C ALA A 89 -7.22 8.97 9.58
N GLY A 90 -6.91 9.62 8.44
CA GLY A 90 -5.60 10.20 8.13
C GLY A 90 -4.58 9.17 7.63
N HIS A 91 -5.04 8.05 7.08
CA HIS A 91 -4.19 7.20 6.25
C HIS A 91 -3.92 7.90 4.91
N ILE A 92 -2.84 7.50 4.22
CA ILE A 92 -2.42 8.21 3.00
C ILE A 92 -2.81 7.51 1.70
N ALA A 93 -3.22 6.26 1.75
CA ALA A 93 -3.52 5.49 0.57
C ALA A 93 -4.57 4.40 0.81
N VAL A 94 -5.24 4.01 -0.27
CA VAL A 94 -6.06 2.79 -0.37
C VAL A 94 -5.41 1.84 -1.36
N HIS A 95 -5.35 0.55 -1.02
CA HIS A 95 -4.77 -0.50 -1.85
C HIS A 95 -5.85 -1.51 -2.27
N PRO A 96 -6.63 -1.26 -3.33
CA PRO A 96 -7.67 -2.16 -3.81
C PRO A 96 -7.14 -3.27 -4.74
N ASP A 97 -7.94 -4.34 -4.88
CA ASP A 97 -7.79 -5.32 -5.95
C ASP A 97 -7.91 -4.64 -7.32
N GLU A 98 -7.02 -4.97 -8.26
CA GLU A 98 -6.93 -4.31 -9.57
C GLU A 98 -8.22 -4.45 -10.40
N GLN A 99 -8.98 -5.55 -10.21
CA GLN A 99 -10.22 -5.79 -10.94
C GLN A 99 -11.34 -4.86 -10.51
N SER A 100 -11.28 -4.31 -9.30
CA SER A 100 -12.26 -3.36 -8.77
C SER A 100 -11.99 -1.91 -9.15
N VAL A 101 -10.80 -1.60 -9.67
CA VAL A 101 -10.39 -0.23 -9.98
C VAL A 101 -11.00 0.25 -11.28
N THR A 102 -11.57 1.44 -11.27
CA THR A 102 -12.05 2.21 -12.44
C THR A 102 -11.44 3.62 -12.44
N ALA A 103 -11.55 4.32 -13.55
CA ALA A 103 -11.11 5.72 -13.62
C ALA A 103 -11.83 6.61 -12.59
N GLU A 104 -13.12 6.34 -12.32
CA GLU A 104 -13.91 7.04 -11.32
C GLU A 104 -13.41 6.74 -9.89
N THR A 105 -13.01 5.48 -9.61
CA THR A 105 -12.42 5.11 -8.33
C THR A 105 -11.10 5.85 -8.08
N VAL A 106 -10.25 5.95 -9.11
CA VAL A 106 -8.98 6.68 -9.03
C VAL A 106 -9.24 8.16 -8.73
N ALA A 107 -10.13 8.79 -9.49
CA ALA A 107 -10.50 10.19 -9.28
C ALA A 107 -11.06 10.43 -7.86
N ALA A 108 -11.94 9.55 -7.37
CA ALA A 108 -12.51 9.66 -6.03
C ALA A 108 -11.45 9.54 -4.91
N CYS A 109 -10.45 8.68 -5.07
CA CYS A 109 -9.33 8.58 -4.13
C CYS A 109 -8.51 9.88 -4.13
N HIS A 110 -8.15 10.39 -5.30
CA HIS A 110 -7.38 11.62 -5.42
C HIS A 110 -8.15 12.84 -4.89
N ASP A 111 -9.45 12.95 -5.15
CA ASP A 111 -10.31 14.01 -4.62
C ASP A 111 -10.39 13.98 -3.08
N ALA A 112 -10.25 12.80 -2.48
CA ALA A 112 -10.17 12.61 -1.04
C ALA A 112 -8.75 12.82 -0.47
N GLY A 113 -7.75 13.11 -1.32
CA GLY A 113 -6.35 13.28 -0.93
C GLY A 113 -5.61 11.95 -0.64
N LEU A 114 -6.13 10.83 -1.16
CA LEU A 114 -5.52 9.50 -1.01
C LEU A 114 -4.80 9.08 -2.28
N ALA A 115 -3.63 8.48 -2.13
CA ALA A 115 -3.04 7.69 -3.19
C ALA A 115 -3.81 6.38 -3.38
N ILE A 116 -3.76 5.83 -4.60
CA ILE A 116 -4.32 4.53 -4.93
C ILE A 116 -3.23 3.61 -5.50
N ASN A 117 -2.92 2.53 -4.76
CA ASN A 117 -1.93 1.53 -5.14
C ASN A 117 -2.65 0.19 -5.30
N THR A 118 -2.65 -0.38 -6.49
CA THR A 118 -3.46 -1.57 -6.76
C THR A 118 -2.64 -2.86 -6.83
N TRP A 119 -3.28 -4.01 -6.60
CA TRP A 119 -2.70 -5.36 -6.56
C TRP A 119 -3.70 -6.40 -7.08
N THR A 120 -3.30 -7.56 -7.63
CA THR A 120 -2.02 -7.83 -8.24
C THR A 120 -2.22 -7.87 -9.75
N CYS A 121 -1.70 -6.91 -10.48
CA CYS A 121 -1.91 -6.80 -11.93
C CYS A 121 -0.73 -7.37 -12.69
N ASN A 122 -0.99 -8.44 -13.47
CA ASN A 122 0.00 -9.14 -14.29
C ASN A 122 -0.30 -9.04 -15.80
N ASP A 123 -1.40 -8.42 -16.18
CA ASP A 123 -1.79 -8.20 -17.56
C ASP A 123 -1.19 -6.89 -18.09
N PRO A 124 -0.35 -6.93 -19.14
CA PRO A 124 0.29 -5.74 -19.69
C PRO A 124 -0.70 -4.71 -20.25
N VAL A 125 -1.87 -5.13 -20.73
CA VAL A 125 -2.91 -4.20 -21.22
C VAL A 125 -3.54 -3.49 -20.04
N ARG A 126 -3.88 -4.22 -18.98
CA ARG A 126 -4.46 -3.68 -17.76
C ARG A 126 -3.48 -2.75 -17.03
N LEU A 127 -2.19 -3.08 -16.99
CA LEU A 127 -1.14 -2.20 -16.45
C LEU A 127 -1.14 -0.82 -17.13
N VAL A 128 -1.25 -0.79 -18.46
CA VAL A 128 -1.32 0.47 -19.21
C VAL A 128 -2.60 1.24 -18.89
N GLU A 129 -3.75 0.55 -18.84
CA GLU A 129 -5.04 1.15 -18.51
C GLU A 129 -5.04 1.79 -17.11
N LEU A 130 -4.55 1.07 -16.10
CA LEU A 130 -4.42 1.57 -14.73
C LEU A 130 -3.51 2.80 -14.66
N ALA A 131 -2.39 2.79 -15.39
CA ALA A 131 -1.49 3.94 -15.49
C ALA A 131 -2.14 5.12 -16.22
N ASP A 132 -2.95 4.87 -17.26
CA ASP A 132 -3.69 5.92 -17.96
C ASP A 132 -4.76 6.59 -17.08
N TRP A 133 -5.35 5.85 -16.15
CA TRP A 133 -6.28 6.39 -15.16
C TRP A 133 -5.56 7.15 -14.03
N GLY A 134 -4.24 7.01 -13.90
CA GLY A 134 -3.43 7.72 -12.91
C GLY A 134 -3.27 6.99 -11.59
N VAL A 135 -3.34 5.64 -11.58
CA VAL A 135 -2.99 4.84 -10.38
C VAL A 135 -1.55 5.15 -9.96
N ASP A 136 -1.32 5.41 -8.67
CA ASP A 136 -0.03 5.87 -8.15
C ASP A 136 1.01 4.75 -8.08
N ALA A 137 0.59 3.51 -7.80
CA ALA A 137 1.45 2.35 -7.85
C ALA A 137 0.69 1.06 -8.19
N VAL A 138 1.41 0.10 -8.76
CA VAL A 138 0.87 -1.22 -9.08
C VAL A 138 1.77 -2.31 -8.52
N CYS A 139 1.19 -3.24 -7.76
CA CYS A 139 1.84 -4.49 -7.37
C CYS A 139 1.69 -5.51 -8.49
N THR A 140 2.80 -6.14 -8.90
CA THR A 140 2.84 -7.15 -9.96
C THR A 140 3.87 -8.23 -9.65
N ASP A 141 3.59 -9.47 -10.06
CA ASP A 141 4.55 -10.58 -10.01
C ASP A 141 5.52 -10.56 -11.21
N LYS A 142 5.29 -9.62 -12.18
CA LYS A 142 6.04 -9.51 -13.43
C LYS A 142 6.63 -8.11 -13.61
N PRO A 143 7.55 -7.69 -12.72
CA PRO A 143 8.06 -6.32 -12.74
C PRO A 143 8.83 -5.97 -14.01
N ASP A 144 9.47 -6.93 -14.67
CA ASP A 144 10.14 -6.76 -15.95
C ASP A 144 9.16 -6.40 -17.07
N ILE A 145 7.99 -7.06 -17.12
CA ILE A 145 6.91 -6.75 -18.06
C ILE A 145 6.32 -5.38 -17.75
N ALA A 146 6.01 -5.11 -16.48
CA ALA A 146 5.46 -3.82 -16.06
C ALA A 146 6.41 -2.67 -16.45
N LEU A 147 7.70 -2.78 -16.18
CA LEU A 147 8.70 -1.80 -16.59
C LEU A 147 8.79 -1.63 -18.11
N ALA A 148 8.67 -2.72 -18.87
CA ALA A 148 8.70 -2.65 -20.34
C ALA A 148 7.52 -1.88 -20.92
N VAL A 149 6.30 -2.09 -20.38
CA VAL A 149 5.09 -1.42 -20.91
C VAL A 149 4.87 -0.01 -20.32
N LEU A 150 5.33 0.24 -19.09
CA LEU A 150 5.20 1.53 -18.40
C LEU A 150 6.43 2.41 -18.51
N GLY A 151 7.59 1.85 -18.84
CA GLY A 151 8.91 2.49 -18.75
C GLY A 151 9.11 3.78 -19.57
N ARG A 152 8.18 4.15 -20.43
CA ARG A 152 8.15 5.46 -21.10
C ARG A 152 7.33 6.52 -20.34
N ARG A 153 6.70 6.13 -19.22
CA ARG A 153 5.77 6.96 -18.43
C ARG A 153 6.31 7.28 -17.04
N ILE A 154 7.36 6.58 -16.61
CA ILE A 154 8.03 6.88 -15.35
C ILE A 154 9.03 8.00 -15.64
N SER A 155 8.63 9.25 -15.36
CA SER A 155 9.59 10.35 -15.32
C SER A 155 10.56 10.09 -14.17
N PRO A 156 11.89 10.19 -14.39
CA PRO A 156 12.82 10.15 -13.26
C PRO A 156 12.50 11.34 -12.35
N VAL A 157 12.29 11.04 -11.09
CA VAL A 157 12.18 12.04 -10.01
C VAL A 157 13.53 12.65 -9.74
#